data_e07cbd0859db1f26099e1b33d47c5d87
#
_entry.id   e07cbd0859db1f26099e1b33d47c5d87
#
_cell.length_a   1.000
_cell.length_b   1.000
_cell.length_c   1.000
_cell.angle_alpha   90.00
_cell.angle_beta   90.00
_cell.angle_gamma   90.00
#
_symmetry.space_group_name_H-M   'P 1'
#
loop_
_entity.id
_entity.type
_entity.pdbx_description
1 polymer ?
#
loop_
_entity_poly.entity_id
_entity_poly.type
_entity_poly.pdbx_seq_one_letter_code
_entity_poly.pdbx_strand_id
1 'polypeptide(L)'
;SSDVCSSDLVFDTTKIDEYSKRAKEQWGQTSEYKEFEEKTKNWTKDDEATVANEFMQLFVEFGQMKEMDPEDEQVQLQVRKLQDYITDHFYTCSDKILCGLGRMYAGGGELTENIDDVGEVGTAEFASKAIDIFYMSRR
;
A
#
# COMPACT_ATOMS: atom_id res chain seq x y z
N SER A 1 14.11 1.07 -15.34
CA SER A 1 13.75 0.42 -14.34
C SER A 1 12.33 0.21 -14.13
N SER A 2 11.97 -0.73 -14.41
CA SER A 2 10.78 -1.16 -14.12
C SER A 2 10.36 -1.17 -12.80
N ASP A 3 10.44 -0.11 -12.23
CA ASP A 3 10.02 0.02 -10.97
C ASP A 3 8.62 -0.24 -10.85
N VAL A 4 8.33 -1.32 -10.23
CA VAL A 4 6.99 -1.57 -9.81
C VAL A 4 6.52 -0.52 -8.90
N CYS A 5 7.40 0.27 -8.45
CA CYS A 5 7.06 1.38 -7.62
C CYS A 5 6.82 2.62 -8.41
N SER A 6 6.31 2.49 -9.59
CA SER A 6 5.97 3.63 -10.42
C SER A 6 4.96 4.48 -9.72
N SER A 7 5.19 5.74 -9.73
CA SER A 7 4.38 6.68 -9.00
C SER A 7 3.03 6.97 -9.62
N ASP A 8 2.63 6.24 -10.62
CA ASP A 8 1.35 6.51 -11.26
C ASP A 8 0.16 5.95 -10.50
N LEU A 9 0.40 5.30 -9.37
CA LEU A 9 -0.68 4.70 -8.61
C LEU A 9 -1.36 5.74 -7.74
N VAL A 10 -2.63 5.91 -7.94
CA VAL A 10 -3.43 6.86 -7.20
C VAL A 10 -4.56 6.11 -6.55
N PHE A 11 -4.78 6.35 -5.26
CA PHE A 11 -5.89 5.74 -4.59
C PHE A 11 -7.11 6.60 -4.79
N ASP A 12 -7.56 6.65 -6.00
CA ASP A 12 -8.76 7.36 -6.36
C ASP A 12 -9.67 6.29 -6.94
N THR A 13 -10.85 6.13 -6.42
CA THR A 13 -11.77 5.10 -6.87
C THR A 13 -12.11 5.24 -8.35
N THR A 14 -12.02 6.45 -8.90
CA THR A 14 -12.30 6.65 -10.32
C THR A 14 -11.15 6.13 -11.19
N LYS A 15 -9.99 5.86 -10.60
CA LYS A 15 -8.82 5.39 -11.34
C LYS A 15 -8.51 3.91 -11.13
N ILE A 16 -9.31 3.23 -10.34
CA ILE A 16 -9.08 1.81 -10.08
C ILE A 16 -9.09 0.99 -11.36
N ASP A 17 -10.02 1.31 -12.28
CA ASP A 17 -10.11 0.58 -13.54
C ASP A 17 -8.85 0.75 -14.39
N GLU A 18 -8.33 1.97 -14.47
CA GLU A 18 -7.09 2.23 -15.21
C GLU A 18 -5.91 1.52 -14.59
N TYR A 19 -5.86 1.55 -13.26
CA TYR A 19 -4.81 0.89 -12.54
C TYR A 19 -4.86 -0.62 -12.76
N SER A 20 -6.05 -1.21 -12.69
CA SER A 20 -6.24 -2.64 -12.92
C SER A 20 -5.81 -3.05 -14.31
N LYS A 21 -6.16 -2.23 -15.31
CA LYS A 21 -5.79 -2.51 -16.69
C LYS A 21 -4.28 -2.49 -16.88
N ARG A 22 -3.62 -1.50 -16.28
CA ARG A 22 -2.17 -1.37 -16.36
C ARG A 22 -1.47 -2.52 -15.63
N ALA A 23 -1.98 -2.89 -14.47
CA ALA A 23 -1.44 -4.01 -13.72
C ALA A 23 -1.58 -5.31 -14.48
N LYS A 24 -2.70 -5.49 -15.20
CA LYS A 24 -2.92 -6.67 -16.00
C LYS A 24 -1.89 -6.81 -17.11
N GLU A 25 -1.51 -5.71 -17.72
CA GLU A 25 -0.51 -5.72 -18.78
C GLU A 25 0.86 -6.14 -18.26
N GLN A 26 1.20 -5.69 -17.06
CA GLN A 26 2.51 -5.96 -16.49
C GLN A 26 2.57 -7.24 -15.68
N TRP A 27 1.51 -7.57 -14.99
CA TRP A 27 1.52 -8.58 -13.95
C TRP A 27 0.45 -9.65 -14.09
N GLY A 28 -0.30 -9.61 -15.19
CA GLY A 28 -1.44 -10.49 -15.36
C GLY A 28 -1.13 -11.97 -15.31
N GLN A 29 0.15 -12.33 -15.44
CA GLN A 29 0.55 -13.73 -15.38
C GLN A 29 0.99 -14.13 -13.97
N THR A 30 1.06 -13.20 -13.04
CA THR A 30 1.50 -13.53 -11.69
C THR A 30 0.33 -14.09 -10.87
N SER A 31 0.67 -14.92 -9.88
CA SER A 31 -0.37 -15.45 -9.01
C SER A 31 -0.99 -14.35 -8.15
N GLU A 32 -0.21 -13.34 -7.79
CA GLU A 32 -0.72 -12.19 -7.03
C GLU A 32 -1.80 -11.44 -7.80
N TYR A 33 -1.59 -11.22 -9.09
CA TYR A 33 -2.59 -10.52 -9.88
C TYR A 33 -3.87 -11.35 -10.02
N LYS A 34 -3.73 -12.66 -10.20
CA LYS A 34 -4.89 -13.55 -10.31
C LYS A 34 -5.67 -13.56 -9.01
N GLU A 35 -4.98 -13.56 -7.89
CA GLU A 35 -5.60 -13.49 -6.58
C GLU A 35 -6.33 -12.15 -6.41
N PHE A 36 -5.72 -11.07 -6.85
CA PHE A 36 -6.33 -9.74 -6.80
C PHE A 36 -7.64 -9.72 -7.60
N GLU A 37 -7.62 -10.25 -8.82
CA GLU A 37 -8.82 -10.31 -9.64
C GLU A 37 -9.92 -11.11 -8.95
N GLU A 38 -9.56 -12.26 -8.38
CA GLU A 38 -10.53 -13.12 -7.73
C GLU A 38 -11.16 -12.45 -6.52
N LYS A 39 -10.37 -11.77 -5.73
CA LYS A 39 -10.86 -11.10 -4.52
C LYS A 39 -11.69 -9.87 -4.81
N THR A 40 -11.41 -9.18 -5.91
CA THR A 40 -12.06 -7.91 -6.19
C THR A 40 -13.16 -7.99 -7.25
N LYS A 41 -13.32 -9.13 -7.89
CA LYS A 41 -14.24 -9.22 -9.04
C LYS A 41 -15.69 -8.91 -8.71
N ASN A 42 -16.10 -9.12 -7.47
CA ASN A 42 -17.48 -8.87 -7.07
C ASN A 42 -17.66 -7.57 -6.29
N TRP A 43 -16.64 -6.76 -6.23
CA TRP A 43 -16.73 -5.51 -5.48
C TRP A 43 -17.64 -4.52 -6.19
N THR A 44 -18.50 -3.88 -5.42
CA THR A 44 -19.31 -2.77 -5.91
C THR A 44 -18.51 -1.48 -5.70
N LYS A 45 -19.03 -0.36 -6.18
CA LYS A 45 -18.39 0.93 -5.92
C LYS A 45 -18.36 1.25 -4.45
N ASP A 46 -19.38 0.84 -3.71
CA ASP A 46 -19.42 1.04 -2.26
C ASP A 46 -18.32 0.21 -1.59
N ASP A 47 -18.08 -1.01 -2.06
CA ASP A 47 -17.02 -1.85 -1.54
C ASP A 47 -15.65 -1.22 -1.79
N GLU A 48 -15.44 -0.68 -3.01
CA GLU A 48 -14.21 -0.01 -3.35
C GLU A 48 -13.95 1.20 -2.45
N ALA A 49 -14.99 2.00 -2.21
CA ALA A 49 -14.87 3.17 -1.36
C ALA A 49 -14.57 2.79 0.08
N THR A 50 -15.21 1.74 0.58
CA THR A 50 -14.98 1.26 1.93
C THR A 50 -13.54 0.80 2.11
N VAL A 51 -13.05 0.00 1.16
CA VAL A 51 -11.67 -0.51 1.20
C VAL A 51 -10.68 0.65 1.10
N ALA A 52 -10.93 1.61 0.21
CA ALA A 52 -10.03 2.75 0.08
C ALA A 52 -9.96 3.55 1.39
N ASN A 53 -11.09 3.76 2.03
CA ASN A 53 -11.13 4.49 3.31
C ASN A 53 -10.42 3.73 4.41
N GLU A 54 -10.63 2.43 4.50
CA GLU A 54 -9.96 1.60 5.50
C GLU A 54 -8.46 1.56 5.27
N PHE A 55 -8.07 1.48 4.00
CA PHE A 55 -6.66 1.48 3.65
C PHE A 55 -5.99 2.80 4.06
N MET A 56 -6.64 3.92 3.77
CA MET A 56 -6.11 5.22 4.17
C MET A 56 -6.08 5.40 5.68
N GLN A 57 -7.01 4.78 6.39
CA GLN A 57 -7.00 4.82 7.85
C GLN A 57 -5.72 4.24 8.44
N LEU A 58 -5.15 3.23 7.79
CA LEU A 58 -3.86 2.68 8.22
C LEU A 58 -2.76 3.73 8.17
N PHE A 59 -2.81 4.61 7.18
CA PHE A 59 -1.83 5.69 7.07
C PHE A 59 -2.10 6.81 8.06
N VAL A 60 -3.36 7.04 8.42
CA VAL A 60 -3.66 7.96 9.52
C VAL A 60 -2.99 7.46 10.79
N GLU A 61 -3.03 6.16 11.03
CA GLU A 61 -2.39 5.55 12.19
C GLU A 61 -0.88 5.68 12.12
N PHE A 62 -0.28 5.50 10.95
CA PHE A 62 1.14 5.76 10.78
C PHE A 62 1.48 7.22 11.11
N GLY A 63 0.62 8.15 10.68
CA GLY A 63 0.82 9.56 10.98
C GLY A 63 0.83 9.85 12.48
N GLN A 64 0.05 9.12 13.24
CA GLN A 64 0.02 9.26 14.68
C GLN A 64 1.29 8.74 15.34
N MET A 65 2.01 7.86 14.63
CA MET A 65 3.24 7.26 15.13
C MET A 65 4.50 7.89 14.55
N LYS A 66 4.38 8.88 13.69
CA LYS A 66 5.55 9.36 12.92
C LYS A 66 6.64 9.99 13.75
N GLU A 67 6.35 10.34 15.01
CA GLU A 67 7.37 10.85 15.91
C GLU A 67 8.06 9.73 16.69
N MET A 68 7.59 8.51 16.53
CA MET A 68 8.19 7.34 17.14
C MET A 68 9.34 6.86 16.27
N ASP A 69 10.16 5.99 16.83
CA ASP A 69 11.23 5.36 16.07
C ASP A 69 10.59 4.36 15.09
N PRO A 70 10.93 4.39 13.80
CA PRO A 70 10.38 3.39 12.87
C PRO A 70 10.72 1.96 13.22
N GLU A 71 11.71 1.73 14.09
CA GLU A 71 12.05 0.39 14.55
C GLU A 71 11.22 -0.02 15.76
N ASP A 72 10.44 0.88 16.32
CA ASP A 72 9.62 0.59 17.49
C ASP A 72 8.67 -0.57 17.21
N GLU A 73 8.48 -1.41 18.20
CA GLU A 73 7.62 -2.58 18.08
C GLU A 73 6.20 -2.22 17.62
N GLN A 74 5.66 -1.14 18.14
CA GLN A 74 4.32 -0.72 17.77
C GLN A 74 4.26 -0.29 16.31
N VAL A 75 5.30 0.38 15.83
CA VAL A 75 5.38 0.77 14.42
C VAL A 75 5.50 -0.47 13.53
N GLN A 76 6.31 -1.43 13.95
CA GLN A 76 6.47 -2.66 13.20
C GLN A 76 5.18 -3.49 13.17
N LEU A 77 4.41 -3.47 14.25
CA LEU A 77 3.09 -4.09 14.27
C LEU A 77 2.14 -3.41 13.30
N GLN A 78 2.25 -2.09 13.14
CA GLN A 78 1.43 -1.37 12.18
C GLN A 78 1.79 -1.76 10.74
N VAL A 79 3.07 -1.98 10.46
CA VAL A 79 3.51 -2.48 9.16
C VAL A 79 2.88 -3.86 8.89
N ARG A 80 2.89 -4.71 9.89
CA ARG A 80 2.28 -6.03 9.79
C ARG A 80 0.79 -5.93 9.53
N LYS A 81 0.13 -5.01 10.20
CA LYS A 81 -1.29 -4.77 10.03
C LYS A 81 -1.59 -4.34 8.59
N LEU A 82 -0.75 -3.48 8.02
CA LEU A 82 -0.87 -3.07 6.63
C LEU A 82 -0.70 -4.26 5.69
N GLN A 83 0.31 -5.08 5.93
CA GLN A 83 0.56 -6.26 5.12
C GLN A 83 -0.63 -7.22 5.16
N ASP A 84 -1.16 -7.45 6.36
CA ASP A 84 -2.30 -8.35 6.54
C ASP A 84 -3.54 -7.81 5.87
N TYR A 85 -3.75 -6.50 5.90
CA TYR A 85 -4.89 -5.89 5.25
C TYR A 85 -4.83 -6.11 3.73
N ILE A 86 -3.66 -5.91 3.15
CA ILE A 86 -3.47 -6.12 1.71
C ILE A 86 -3.69 -7.60 1.37
N THR A 87 -3.16 -8.49 2.20
CA THR A 87 -3.31 -9.93 1.99
C THR A 87 -4.76 -10.36 2.04
N ASP A 88 -5.53 -9.78 2.95
CA ASP A 88 -6.94 -10.14 3.09
C ASP A 88 -7.83 -9.59 1.98
N HIS A 89 -7.52 -8.41 1.48
CA HIS A 89 -8.43 -7.70 0.56
C HIS A 89 -7.98 -7.68 -0.89
N PHE A 90 -6.70 -7.75 -1.15
CA PHE A 90 -6.18 -7.62 -2.51
C PHE A 90 -5.48 -8.89 -3.02
N TYR A 91 -4.38 -9.25 -2.41
CA TYR A 91 -3.60 -10.42 -2.81
C TYR A 91 -2.59 -10.73 -1.72
N THR A 92 -2.04 -11.93 -1.76
CA THR A 92 -1.02 -12.31 -0.79
C THR A 92 0.17 -11.38 -0.93
N CYS A 93 0.38 -10.56 0.10
CA CYS A 93 1.43 -9.55 0.07
C CYS A 93 2.68 -10.10 0.75
N SER A 94 3.66 -10.53 -0.04
CA SER A 94 4.91 -11.00 0.50
C SER A 94 5.72 -9.83 1.04
N ASP A 95 6.75 -10.13 1.83
CA ASP A 95 7.62 -9.08 2.36
C ASP A 95 8.28 -8.29 1.24
N LYS A 96 8.65 -8.97 0.16
CA LYS A 96 9.28 -8.32 -0.99
C LYS A 96 8.32 -7.35 -1.68
N ILE A 97 7.08 -7.78 -1.87
CA ILE A 97 6.06 -6.92 -2.48
C ILE A 97 5.78 -5.72 -1.58
N LEU A 98 5.69 -5.95 -0.29
CA LEU A 98 5.47 -4.87 0.67
C LEU A 98 6.61 -3.85 0.60
N CYS A 99 7.85 -4.31 0.48
CA CYS A 99 8.99 -3.42 0.34
C CYS A 99 8.85 -2.53 -0.89
N GLY A 100 8.43 -3.11 -2.01
CA GLY A 100 8.18 -2.34 -3.24
C GLY A 100 7.07 -1.31 -3.06
N LEU A 101 6.00 -1.70 -2.37
CA LEU A 101 4.90 -0.77 -2.09
C LEU A 101 5.38 0.39 -1.20
N GLY A 102 6.23 0.11 -0.22
CA GLY A 102 6.77 1.15 0.64
C GLY A 102 7.53 2.21 -0.14
N ARG A 103 8.31 1.78 -1.13
CA ARG A 103 9.02 2.71 -1.99
C ARG A 103 8.08 3.57 -2.82
N MET A 104 7.00 2.96 -3.26
CA MET A 104 5.98 3.66 -4.02
C MET A 104 5.29 4.73 -3.17
N TYR A 105 5.03 4.42 -1.91
CA TYR A 105 4.36 5.35 -1.01
C TYR A 105 5.17 6.63 -0.80
N ALA A 106 6.48 6.53 -0.81
CA ALA A 106 7.37 7.68 -0.62
C ALA A 106 7.90 8.23 -1.94
N GLY A 107 7.33 7.80 -3.06
CA GLY A 107 7.86 8.14 -4.38
C GLY A 107 7.58 9.54 -4.88
N GLY A 108 6.79 10.31 -4.17
CA GLY A 108 6.56 11.71 -4.53
C GLY A 108 5.41 11.99 -5.49
N GLY A 109 4.56 11.03 -5.76
CA GLY A 109 3.41 11.23 -6.64
C GLY A 109 2.13 11.53 -5.89
N GLU A 110 1.01 11.40 -6.57
CA GLU A 110 -0.30 11.64 -5.96
C GLU A 110 -0.55 10.73 -4.75
N LEU A 111 -0.07 9.51 -4.79
CA LEU A 111 -0.24 8.60 -3.67
C LEU A 111 0.47 9.11 -2.43
N THR A 112 1.69 9.63 -2.60
CA THR A 112 2.43 10.24 -1.48
C THR A 112 1.64 11.42 -0.90
N GLU A 113 1.11 12.27 -1.77
CA GLU A 113 0.32 13.42 -1.34
C GLU A 113 -0.95 13.00 -0.62
N ASN A 114 -1.63 11.98 -1.11
CA ASN A 114 -2.85 11.48 -0.46
C ASN A 114 -2.56 10.92 0.93
N ILE A 115 -1.46 10.20 1.07
CA ILE A 115 -1.07 9.65 2.36
C ILE A 115 -0.73 10.78 3.33
N ASP A 116 0.02 11.77 2.87
CA ASP A 116 0.39 12.90 3.73
C ASP A 116 -0.84 13.75 4.09
N ASP A 117 -1.82 13.83 3.20
CA ASP A 117 -3.04 14.55 3.49
C ASP A 117 -3.84 13.92 4.65
N VAL A 118 -3.90 12.60 4.69
CA VAL A 118 -4.68 11.94 5.75
C VAL A 118 -3.89 11.79 7.04
N GLY A 119 -2.56 11.64 6.94
CA GLY A 119 -1.72 11.39 8.12
C GLY A 119 -0.79 12.52 8.50
N GLU A 120 -0.80 13.63 7.80
CA GLU A 120 0.10 14.77 7.93
C GLU A 120 1.36 14.59 7.09
N VAL A 121 2.03 15.70 6.80
CA VAL A 121 3.25 15.72 5.99
C VAL A 121 4.32 14.84 6.64
N GLY A 122 4.93 13.98 5.84
CA GLY A 122 5.97 13.08 6.31
C GLY A 122 5.48 11.66 6.62
N THR A 123 4.18 11.45 6.62
CA THR A 123 3.60 10.14 6.92
C THR A 123 4.02 9.08 5.92
N ALA A 124 3.99 9.41 4.63
CA ALA A 124 4.37 8.46 3.58
C ALA A 124 5.82 8.03 3.72
N GLU A 125 6.69 8.98 3.99
CA GLU A 125 8.11 8.70 4.17
C GLU A 125 8.34 7.85 5.42
N PHE A 126 7.65 8.16 6.51
CA PHE A 126 7.75 7.39 7.74
C PHE A 126 7.31 5.94 7.51
N ALA A 127 6.18 5.76 6.85
CA ALA A 127 5.67 4.41 6.55
C ALA A 127 6.67 3.65 5.70
N SER A 128 7.26 4.31 4.70
CA SER A 128 8.26 3.68 3.84
C SER A 128 9.48 3.22 4.63
N LYS A 129 9.96 4.06 5.54
CA LYS A 129 11.10 3.70 6.39
C LYS A 129 10.78 2.51 7.28
N ALA A 130 9.59 2.50 7.87
CA ALA A 130 9.16 1.41 8.73
C ALA A 130 9.06 0.10 7.94
N ILE A 131 8.57 0.18 6.71
CA ILE A 131 8.46 -0.99 5.85
C ILE A 131 9.84 -1.53 5.47
N ASP A 132 10.79 -0.65 5.16
CA ASP A 132 12.15 -1.08 4.85
C ASP A 132 12.77 -1.82 6.03
N ILE A 133 12.61 -1.31 7.23
CA ILE A 133 13.13 -1.93 8.44
C ILE A 133 12.46 -3.29 8.65
N PHE A 134 11.17 -3.36 8.46
CA PHE A 134 10.42 -4.60 8.57
C PHE A 134 10.97 -5.66 7.61
N TYR A 135 11.17 -5.26 6.36
CA TYR A 135 11.71 -6.17 5.34
C TYR A 135 13.10 -6.65 5.71
N MET A 136 13.98 -5.74 6.13
CA MET A 136 15.36 -6.07 6.47
C MET A 136 15.44 -6.99 7.68
N SER A 137 14.55 -6.82 8.64
CA SER A 137 14.56 -7.64 9.84
C SER A 137 14.05 -9.06 9.60
N ARG A 138 13.35 -9.27 8.47
CA ARG A 138 12.76 -10.58 8.18
C ARG A 138 13.52 -11.32 7.08
N ARG A 139 14.57 -10.77 6.55
CA ARG A 139 15.36 -11.41 5.50
C ARG A 139 16.18 -12.56 6.03
#